data_36d82d9ebe675d9a58c3b361aa1eca4a
#
_entry.id   36d82d9ebe675d9a58c3b361aa1eca4a
#
_cell.length_a   1.000
_cell.length_b   1.000
_cell.length_c   1.000
_cell.angle_alpha   90.00
_cell.angle_beta   90.00
_cell.angle_gamma   90.00
#
_symmetry.space_group_name_H-M   'P 1'
#
loop_
_entity.id
_entity.type
_entity.pdbx_description
1 polymer ?
#
loop_
_entity_poly.entity_id
_entity_poly.type
_entity_poly.pdbx_seq_one_letter_code
_entity_poly.pdbx_strand_id
1 'polypeptide(L)'
;MIKGLYTFIVIIVSFITGYCQTGPGARQIALSNSDVAQSDDVFSVFNNPAGLSQLNWREVGIYYSPAPFGIKELSNAYLCYNEPSSLGSFGFGVMTYGFNLYRENHIIFSYSNFYKDLYFGLAAKYYMLSIENYGQAKTLMFNIGGLIYIRDDIKWGIYFDNISHSTIGLSKSQLPYSFKTGLSYSPVVEMQVSASAEKINGYEYSLSLGLEYNLLRYVYIRSGFSTQPDRFSAGIGINYSYFQFDYAVFTHMDLGLTHQAGFIIHFSDDEPRALKIKRVRLNEE
;
A
#
# COMPACT_ATOMS: atom_id res chain seq x y z
N MET A 1 34.92 43.19 32.92
CA MET A 1 34.17 43.34 31.66
C MET A 1 34.32 42.04 30.91
N ILE A 2 33.41 41.10 31.09
CA ILE A 2 33.42 39.80 30.41
C ILE A 2 32.24 39.87 29.41
N LYS A 3 32.59 39.96 28.11
CA LYS A 3 31.63 39.94 27.04
C LYS A 3 31.25 38.46 26.82
N GLY A 4 30.02 38.11 27.17
CA GLY A 4 29.45 36.80 26.92
C GLY A 4 29.27 36.59 25.39
N LEU A 5 29.92 35.57 24.90
CA LEU A 5 29.76 35.07 23.54
C LEU A 5 28.50 34.17 23.54
N TYR A 6 27.37 34.70 23.11
CA TYR A 6 26.18 33.88 22.85
C TYR A 6 26.41 33.15 21.53
N THR A 7 26.83 31.90 21.66
CA THR A 7 26.83 30.97 20.53
C THR A 7 25.39 30.61 20.24
N PHE A 8 24.82 31.20 19.20
CA PHE A 8 23.54 30.81 18.62
C PHE A 8 23.77 29.44 17.97
N ILE A 9 23.46 28.37 18.70
CA ILE A 9 23.31 27.05 18.09
C ILE A 9 21.99 27.11 17.31
N VAL A 10 22.09 27.40 16.02
CA VAL A 10 21.01 27.15 15.08
C VAL A 10 20.90 25.65 14.96
N ILE A 11 20.02 25.05 15.73
CA ILE A 11 19.55 23.69 15.49
C ILE A 11 18.77 23.78 14.19
N ILE A 12 19.43 23.49 13.08
CA ILE A 12 18.77 23.10 11.83
C ILE A 12 18.15 21.74 12.17
N VAL A 13 16.93 21.78 12.68
CA VAL A 13 16.04 20.61 12.65
C VAL A 13 15.75 20.41 11.17
N SER A 14 16.61 19.64 10.52
CA SER A 14 16.25 19.03 9.27
C SER A 14 14.98 18.22 9.59
N PHE A 15 13.85 18.73 9.18
CA PHE A 15 12.65 17.92 9.09
C PHE A 15 12.94 16.84 8.04
N ILE A 16 13.63 15.79 8.48
CA ILE A 16 13.55 14.52 7.82
C ILE A 16 12.10 14.11 8.05
N THR A 17 11.23 14.50 7.16
CA THR A 17 9.91 13.94 7.06
C THR A 17 10.15 12.49 6.66
N GLY A 18 10.40 11.65 7.67
CA GLY A 18 10.52 10.22 7.47
C GLY A 18 9.18 9.76 6.91
N TYR A 19 9.15 9.44 5.62
CA TYR A 19 7.99 8.80 4.99
C TYR A 19 7.96 7.38 5.52
N CYS A 20 7.50 7.24 6.77
CA CYS A 20 7.41 5.95 7.46
C CYS A 20 6.08 5.25 7.19
N GLN A 21 5.27 5.78 6.26
CA GLN A 21 4.05 5.11 5.85
C GLN A 21 4.40 3.94 4.93
N THR A 22 4.57 2.79 5.53
CA THR A 22 4.45 1.54 4.78
C THR A 22 3.01 1.45 4.28
N GLY A 23 2.82 1.13 3.00
CA GLY A 23 1.47 0.93 2.43
C GLY A 23 0.68 -0.12 3.20
N PRO A 24 -0.65 -0.17 3.08
CA PRO A 24 -1.48 -1.14 3.79
C PRO A 24 -1.26 -2.56 3.28
N GLY A 25 -1.46 -3.52 4.18
CA GLY A 25 -1.45 -4.94 3.88
C GLY A 25 -0.15 -5.65 4.26
N ALA A 26 -0.27 -6.66 5.12
CA ALA A 26 0.90 -7.45 5.53
C ALA A 26 1.52 -8.19 4.33
N ARG A 27 0.70 -8.66 3.37
CA ARG A 27 1.17 -9.25 2.12
C ARG A 27 2.06 -8.28 1.33
N GLN A 28 1.62 -7.04 1.14
CA GLN A 28 2.33 -5.99 0.41
C GLN A 28 3.66 -5.66 1.07
N ILE A 29 3.66 -5.58 2.39
CA ILE A 29 4.88 -5.32 3.15
C ILE A 29 5.86 -6.48 3.07
N ALA A 30 5.39 -7.72 3.13
CA ALA A 30 6.24 -8.89 2.94
C ALA A 30 6.93 -8.90 1.57
N LEU A 31 6.32 -8.27 0.56
CA LEU A 31 6.86 -8.07 -0.77
C LEU A 31 7.64 -6.75 -0.93
N SER A 32 7.96 -6.06 0.16
CA SER A 32 8.60 -4.72 0.16
C SER A 32 7.86 -3.70 -0.71
N ASN A 33 6.52 -3.77 -0.77
CA ASN A 33 5.65 -2.92 -1.58
C ASN A 33 5.96 -2.96 -3.09
N SER A 34 6.44 -4.07 -3.63
CA SER A 34 6.70 -4.23 -5.06
C SER A 34 5.42 -4.53 -5.89
N ASP A 35 4.26 -4.46 -5.27
CA ASP A 35 2.96 -4.99 -5.70
C ASP A 35 2.16 -4.11 -6.67
N VAL A 36 2.70 -2.99 -7.17
CA VAL A 36 1.95 -2.06 -8.03
C VAL A 36 1.34 -2.71 -9.28
N ALA A 37 2.00 -3.73 -9.85
CA ALA A 37 1.50 -4.51 -10.97
C ALA A 37 0.74 -5.77 -10.52
N GLN A 38 0.93 -6.21 -9.30
CA GLN A 38 0.22 -7.34 -8.71
C GLN A 38 -1.18 -6.93 -8.27
N SER A 39 -1.29 -6.00 -7.35
CA SER A 39 -2.47 -5.26 -6.86
C SER A 39 -3.80 -6.00 -7.05
N ASP A 40 -3.94 -7.16 -6.45
CA ASP A 40 -5.02 -8.12 -6.71
C ASP A 40 -5.77 -8.52 -5.43
N ASP A 41 -5.82 -7.64 -4.43
CA ASP A 41 -6.63 -7.79 -3.22
C ASP A 41 -7.26 -6.44 -2.81
N VAL A 42 -8.06 -6.44 -1.76
CA VAL A 42 -8.80 -5.26 -1.30
C VAL A 42 -7.93 -4.08 -0.90
N PHE A 43 -6.66 -4.29 -0.54
CA PHE A 43 -5.73 -3.20 -0.22
C PHE A 43 -5.31 -2.40 -1.46
N SER A 44 -5.66 -2.86 -2.66
CA SER A 44 -5.57 -2.09 -3.90
C SER A 44 -6.27 -0.74 -3.83
N VAL A 45 -7.27 -0.58 -2.95
CA VAL A 45 -7.90 0.72 -2.65
C VAL A 45 -6.86 1.81 -2.36
N PHE A 46 -5.77 1.46 -1.70
CA PHE A 46 -4.68 2.38 -1.36
C PHE A 46 -3.45 2.24 -2.25
N ASN A 47 -3.16 1.02 -2.76
CA ASN A 47 -1.89 0.70 -3.43
C ASN A 47 -1.93 0.94 -4.94
N ASN A 48 -3.00 0.51 -5.62
CA ASN A 48 -3.27 0.78 -7.03
C ASN A 48 -4.75 0.47 -7.32
N PRO A 49 -5.63 1.46 -7.36
CA PRO A 49 -7.08 1.24 -7.49
C PRO A 49 -7.46 0.48 -8.76
N ALA A 50 -6.63 0.47 -9.82
CA ALA A 50 -6.90 -0.32 -11.02
C ALA A 50 -7.03 -1.83 -10.73
N GLY A 51 -6.37 -2.30 -9.66
CA GLY A 51 -6.39 -3.70 -9.26
C GLY A 51 -7.76 -4.21 -8.78
N LEU A 52 -8.64 -3.31 -8.29
CA LEU A 52 -9.94 -3.69 -7.76
C LEU A 52 -10.84 -4.36 -8.80
N SER A 53 -10.77 -3.96 -10.05
CA SER A 53 -11.59 -4.55 -11.12
C SER A 53 -11.11 -5.93 -11.59
N GLN A 54 -9.98 -6.45 -11.05
CA GLN A 54 -9.62 -7.87 -11.16
C GLN A 54 -10.48 -8.76 -10.25
N LEU A 55 -11.11 -8.17 -9.21
CA LEU A 55 -11.90 -8.87 -8.22
C LEU A 55 -13.38 -8.80 -8.60
N ASN A 56 -13.96 -9.91 -9.05
CA ASN A 56 -15.42 -10.01 -9.28
C ASN A 56 -16.17 -10.49 -8.03
N TRP A 57 -15.54 -10.42 -6.86
CA TRP A 57 -16.10 -10.78 -5.56
C TRP A 57 -15.88 -9.69 -4.52
N ARG A 58 -16.72 -9.70 -3.49
CA ARG A 58 -16.55 -8.78 -2.34
C ARG A 58 -15.38 -9.19 -1.49
N GLU A 59 -14.65 -8.19 -1.00
CA GLU A 59 -13.61 -8.38 0.00
C GLU A 59 -13.68 -7.30 1.08
N VAL A 60 -13.42 -7.71 2.31
CA VAL A 60 -13.16 -6.82 3.46
C VAL A 60 -11.77 -7.12 3.98
N GLY A 61 -10.94 -6.12 4.15
CA GLY A 61 -9.58 -6.27 4.67
C GLY A 61 -9.31 -5.36 5.86
N ILE A 62 -8.63 -5.89 6.86
CA ILE A 62 -8.11 -5.16 8.00
C ILE A 62 -6.60 -5.38 8.06
N TYR A 63 -5.87 -4.30 8.31
CA TYR A 63 -4.42 -4.35 8.54
C TYR A 63 -4.09 -3.54 9.79
N TYR A 64 -3.13 -4.05 10.57
CA TYR A 64 -2.67 -3.39 11.77
C TYR A 64 -1.16 -3.57 12.00
N SER A 65 -0.49 -2.46 12.27
CA SER A 65 0.89 -2.40 12.74
C SER A 65 0.92 -1.67 14.09
N PRO A 66 1.08 -2.41 15.20
CA PRO A 66 0.88 -1.86 16.54
C PRO A 66 2.01 -0.91 16.99
N ALA A 67 3.21 -1.16 16.56
CA ALA A 67 4.38 -0.40 17.00
C ALA A 67 5.52 -0.54 15.96
N PRO A 68 5.43 0.15 14.81
CA PRO A 68 6.53 0.20 13.86
C PRO A 68 7.82 0.61 14.58
N PHE A 69 8.90 -0.15 14.37
CA PHE A 69 10.19 0.06 15.04
C PHE A 69 10.15 0.04 16.57
N GLY A 70 9.15 -0.62 17.17
CA GLY A 70 8.92 -0.64 18.61
C GLY A 70 8.28 0.64 19.17
N ILE A 71 7.91 1.60 18.32
CA ILE A 71 7.35 2.91 18.70
C ILE A 71 5.83 2.86 18.52
N LYS A 72 5.08 2.87 19.62
CA LYS A 72 3.61 2.79 19.63
C LYS A 72 2.94 4.02 18.99
N GLU A 73 3.59 5.17 19.05
CA GLU A 73 3.16 6.43 18.46
C GLU A 73 3.11 6.38 16.92
N LEU A 74 3.79 5.41 16.31
CA LEU A 74 3.76 5.17 14.86
C LEU A 74 2.73 4.12 14.45
N SER A 75 1.86 3.69 15.37
CA SER A 75 0.83 2.68 15.07
C SER A 75 -0.05 3.11 13.91
N ASN A 76 -0.39 2.16 13.06
CA ASN A 76 -1.32 2.39 11.96
C ASN A 76 -2.29 1.23 11.77
N ALA A 77 -3.48 1.57 11.33
CA ALA A 77 -4.53 0.61 11.03
C ALA A 77 -5.28 1.02 9.76
N TYR A 78 -5.67 0.02 8.98
CA TYR A 78 -6.44 0.19 7.76
C TYR A 78 -7.65 -0.75 7.77
N LEU A 79 -8.75 -0.26 7.24
CA LEU A 79 -9.92 -1.04 6.89
C LEU A 79 -10.24 -0.77 5.43
N CYS A 80 -10.44 -1.80 4.64
CA CYS A 80 -10.75 -1.70 3.22
C CYS A 80 -11.96 -2.56 2.87
N TYR A 81 -12.71 -2.13 1.87
CA TYR A 81 -13.83 -2.85 1.28
C TYR A 81 -13.83 -2.72 -0.23
N ASN A 82 -14.14 -3.81 -0.93
CA ASN A 82 -14.38 -3.86 -2.38
C ASN A 82 -15.77 -4.38 -2.68
N GLU A 83 -16.54 -3.64 -3.48
CA GLU A 83 -17.83 -4.01 -4.05
C GLU A 83 -17.73 -4.11 -5.57
N PRO A 84 -17.71 -5.31 -6.16
CA PRO A 84 -17.80 -5.47 -7.59
C PRO A 84 -19.24 -5.24 -8.07
N SER A 85 -19.39 -4.61 -9.22
CA SER A 85 -20.69 -4.37 -9.86
C SER A 85 -20.58 -4.48 -11.38
N SER A 86 -21.72 -4.52 -12.07
CA SER A 86 -21.77 -4.48 -13.55
C SER A 86 -21.23 -3.19 -14.17
N LEU A 87 -21.10 -2.12 -13.38
CA LEU A 87 -20.57 -0.83 -13.81
C LEU A 87 -19.06 -0.70 -13.55
N GLY A 88 -18.43 -1.68 -12.89
CA GLY A 88 -17.06 -1.66 -12.41
C GLY A 88 -16.98 -1.96 -10.90
N SER A 89 -15.79 -1.88 -10.31
CA SER A 89 -15.58 -2.13 -8.89
C SER A 89 -15.47 -0.82 -8.12
N PHE A 90 -16.12 -0.77 -6.96
CA PHE A 90 -16.08 0.36 -6.04
C PHE A 90 -15.30 -0.03 -4.79
N GLY A 91 -14.29 0.76 -4.44
CA GLY A 91 -13.48 0.57 -3.25
C GLY A 91 -13.76 1.63 -2.20
N PHE A 92 -13.73 1.23 -0.94
CA PHE A 92 -13.77 2.12 0.21
C PHE A 92 -12.63 1.76 1.18
N GLY A 93 -11.99 2.76 1.75
CA GLY A 93 -10.94 2.54 2.73
C GLY A 93 -10.89 3.63 3.78
N VAL A 94 -10.46 3.23 4.97
CA VAL A 94 -10.17 4.12 6.09
C VAL A 94 -8.79 3.78 6.64
N MET A 95 -8.00 4.79 6.94
CA MET A 95 -6.72 4.66 7.61
C MET A 95 -6.65 5.60 8.80
N THR A 96 -6.04 5.12 9.87
CA THR A 96 -5.60 5.94 11.00
C THR A 96 -4.12 5.68 11.28
N TYR A 97 -3.38 6.73 11.56
CA TYR A 97 -1.96 6.70 11.90
C TYR A 97 -1.67 7.66 13.04
N GLY A 98 -0.77 7.26 13.94
CA GLY A 98 -0.26 8.12 14.98
C GLY A 98 -0.96 7.93 16.32
N PHE A 99 -0.93 8.96 17.16
CA PHE A 99 -1.34 8.94 18.56
C PHE A 99 -2.10 10.23 18.94
N ASN A 100 -2.38 10.42 20.23
CA ASN A 100 -3.26 11.54 20.67
C ASN A 100 -2.74 12.94 20.30
N LEU A 101 -1.40 13.14 20.33
CA LEU A 101 -0.81 14.44 20.01
C LEU A 101 -0.67 14.71 18.51
N TYR A 102 -0.58 13.65 17.71
CA TYR A 102 -0.44 13.71 16.24
C TYR A 102 -1.21 12.58 15.60
N ARG A 103 -2.24 12.89 14.84
CA ARG A 103 -3.05 11.87 14.17
C ARG A 103 -3.38 12.25 12.74
N GLU A 104 -3.13 11.30 11.85
CA GLU A 104 -3.58 11.35 10.48
C GLU A 104 -4.73 10.35 10.26
N ASN A 105 -5.79 10.79 9.60
CA ASN A 105 -6.87 9.91 9.17
C ASN A 105 -7.11 10.12 7.69
N HIS A 106 -7.27 9.03 6.95
CA HIS A 106 -7.65 9.06 5.56
C HIS A 106 -8.99 8.34 5.37
N ILE A 107 -9.84 8.89 4.53
CA ILE A 107 -11.00 8.21 3.97
C ILE A 107 -10.80 8.21 2.46
N ILE A 108 -10.88 7.05 1.83
CA ILE A 108 -10.66 6.91 0.39
C ILE A 108 -11.86 6.21 -0.26
N PHE A 109 -12.28 6.74 -1.40
CA PHE A 109 -13.23 6.12 -2.31
C PHE A 109 -12.54 5.89 -3.64
N SER A 110 -12.66 4.68 -4.17
CA SER A 110 -12.03 4.27 -5.42
C SER A 110 -13.08 3.73 -6.38
N TYR A 111 -12.86 4.00 -7.65
CA TYR A 111 -13.59 3.37 -8.74
C TYR A 111 -12.60 2.75 -9.70
N SER A 112 -12.90 1.55 -10.16
CA SER A 112 -12.06 0.80 -11.10
C SER A 112 -12.92 0.13 -12.15
N ASN A 113 -12.39 0.08 -13.37
CA ASN A 113 -13.00 -0.65 -14.47
C ASN A 113 -11.90 -1.19 -15.39
N PHE A 114 -12.29 -2.00 -16.37
CA PHE A 114 -11.36 -2.57 -17.33
C PHE A 114 -11.95 -2.60 -18.75
N TYR A 115 -11.06 -2.60 -19.71
CA TYR A 115 -11.39 -2.86 -21.10
C TYR A 115 -10.36 -3.83 -21.67
N LYS A 116 -10.78 -5.06 -21.98
CA LYS A 116 -9.89 -6.18 -22.33
C LYS A 116 -8.81 -6.36 -21.23
N ASP A 117 -7.55 -6.31 -21.60
CA ASP A 117 -6.40 -6.50 -20.71
C ASP A 117 -5.95 -5.21 -20.01
N LEU A 118 -6.58 -4.07 -20.27
CA LEU A 118 -6.29 -2.79 -19.64
C LEU A 118 -7.26 -2.50 -18.50
N TYR A 119 -6.72 -2.34 -17.31
CA TYR A 119 -7.43 -1.98 -16.08
C TYR A 119 -7.05 -0.56 -15.68
N PHE A 120 -8.01 0.23 -15.26
CA PHE A 120 -7.80 1.60 -14.79
C PHE A 120 -8.58 1.87 -13.51
N GLY A 121 -8.06 2.75 -12.69
CA GLY A 121 -8.69 3.11 -11.43
C GLY A 121 -8.42 4.55 -11.04
N LEU A 122 -9.40 5.14 -10.39
CA LEU A 122 -9.35 6.48 -9.82
C LEU A 122 -9.68 6.39 -8.34
N ALA A 123 -9.08 7.25 -7.53
CA ALA A 123 -9.44 7.34 -6.12
C ALA A 123 -9.45 8.80 -5.67
N ALA A 124 -10.41 9.12 -4.79
CA ALA A 124 -10.50 10.38 -4.06
C ALA A 124 -10.21 10.09 -2.58
N LYS A 125 -9.15 10.68 -2.06
CA LYS A 125 -8.65 10.50 -0.69
C LYS A 125 -8.84 11.77 0.11
N TYR A 126 -9.72 11.74 1.10
CA TYR A 126 -9.91 12.81 2.07
C TYR A 126 -8.91 12.62 3.21
N TYR A 127 -7.97 13.54 3.31
CA TYR A 127 -6.89 13.55 4.28
C TYR A 127 -7.22 14.52 5.41
N MET A 128 -7.06 14.07 6.65
CA MET A 128 -7.28 14.84 7.87
C MET A 128 -6.06 14.71 8.77
N LEU A 129 -5.46 15.84 9.12
CA LEU A 129 -4.37 15.95 10.08
C LEU A 129 -4.89 16.65 11.34
N SER A 130 -4.64 16.07 12.50
CA SER A 130 -4.93 16.66 13.81
C SER A 130 -3.65 16.70 14.63
N ILE A 131 -3.28 17.87 15.10
CA ILE A 131 -2.13 18.08 16.00
C ILE A 131 -2.65 18.77 17.24
N GLU A 132 -2.40 18.17 18.41
CA GLU A 132 -2.84 18.73 19.69
C GLU A 132 -2.26 20.13 19.90
N ASN A 133 -3.08 21.07 20.38
CA ASN A 133 -2.78 22.49 20.54
C ASN A 133 -2.53 23.30 19.24
N TYR A 134 -2.43 22.64 18.06
CA TYR A 134 -2.26 23.31 16.76
C TYR A 134 -3.52 23.25 15.89
N GLY A 135 -4.50 22.39 16.26
CA GLY A 135 -5.78 22.29 15.58
C GLY A 135 -5.81 21.21 14.51
N GLN A 136 -6.70 21.36 13.54
CA GLN A 136 -6.96 20.39 12.48
C GLN A 136 -6.86 21.05 11.11
N ALA A 137 -6.32 20.27 10.16
CA ALA A 137 -6.28 20.64 8.76
C ALA A 137 -6.78 19.48 7.90
N LYS A 138 -7.39 19.79 6.76
CA LYS A 138 -8.04 18.82 5.88
C LYS A 138 -7.79 19.20 4.44
N THR A 139 -7.71 18.18 3.58
CA THR A 139 -7.59 18.39 2.13
C THR A 139 -8.12 17.18 1.37
N LEU A 140 -8.37 17.36 0.08
CA LEU A 140 -8.77 16.30 -0.83
C LEU A 140 -7.61 16.03 -1.80
N MET A 141 -7.30 14.76 -2.01
CA MET A 141 -6.25 14.29 -2.91
C MET A 141 -6.86 13.34 -3.92
N PHE A 142 -6.30 13.29 -5.12
CA PHE A 142 -6.73 12.36 -6.17
C PHE A 142 -5.57 11.46 -6.58
N ASN A 143 -5.90 10.18 -6.79
CA ASN A 143 -4.95 9.15 -7.21
C ASN A 143 -5.44 8.49 -8.50
N ILE A 144 -4.50 8.04 -9.32
CA ILE A 144 -4.77 7.34 -10.58
C ILE A 144 -3.93 6.07 -10.64
N GLY A 145 -4.57 4.97 -11.00
CA GLY A 145 -3.93 3.68 -11.22
C GLY A 145 -4.17 3.12 -12.61
N GLY A 146 -3.21 2.36 -13.09
CA GLY A 146 -3.32 1.59 -14.32
C GLY A 146 -2.65 0.25 -14.17
N LEU A 147 -3.19 -0.77 -14.85
CA LEU A 147 -2.62 -2.11 -14.92
C LEU A 147 -2.95 -2.71 -16.28
N ILE A 148 -1.98 -3.36 -16.91
CA ILE A 148 -2.16 -4.04 -18.18
C ILE A 148 -1.53 -5.44 -18.14
N TYR A 149 -2.25 -6.43 -18.65
CA TYR A 149 -1.70 -7.73 -18.94
C TYR A 149 -1.00 -7.67 -20.32
N ILE A 150 0.34 -7.69 -20.28
CA ILE A 150 1.17 -7.76 -21.51
C ILE A 150 1.07 -9.18 -22.10
N ARG A 151 0.99 -10.16 -21.20
CA ARG A 151 0.79 -11.57 -21.45
C ARG A 151 0.07 -12.17 -20.24
N ASP A 152 -0.44 -13.40 -20.33
CA ASP A 152 -1.18 -14.03 -19.22
C ASP A 152 -0.40 -14.12 -17.91
N ASP A 153 0.92 -14.23 -18.03
CA ASP A 153 1.86 -14.37 -16.93
C ASP A 153 2.67 -13.10 -16.64
N ILE A 154 2.50 -12.00 -17.42
CA ILE A 154 3.22 -10.74 -17.24
C ILE A 154 2.23 -9.57 -17.16
N LYS A 155 2.28 -8.83 -16.04
CA LYS A 155 1.53 -7.61 -15.81
C LYS A 155 2.47 -6.41 -15.67
N TRP A 156 2.05 -5.27 -16.17
CA TRP A 156 2.66 -3.97 -15.91
C TRP A 156 1.68 -3.08 -15.19
N GLY A 157 2.15 -2.38 -14.17
CA GLY A 157 1.35 -1.47 -13.35
C GLY A 157 1.98 -0.11 -13.22
N ILE A 158 1.11 0.90 -13.14
CA ILE A 158 1.47 2.28 -12.83
C ILE A 158 0.54 2.84 -11.76
N TYR A 159 1.05 3.73 -10.92
CA TYR A 159 0.26 4.40 -9.90
C TYR A 159 0.79 5.81 -9.63
N PHE A 160 -0.11 6.78 -9.56
CA PHE A 160 0.16 8.15 -9.14
C PHE A 160 -0.62 8.43 -7.85
N ASP A 161 0.09 8.64 -6.74
CA ASP A 161 -0.51 9.14 -5.51
C ASP A 161 -0.45 10.66 -5.49
N ASN A 162 -1.56 11.29 -5.08
CA ASN A 162 -1.68 12.75 -4.99
C ASN A 162 -1.34 13.49 -6.29
N ILE A 163 -1.91 13.06 -7.42
CA ILE A 163 -1.72 13.74 -8.72
C ILE A 163 -2.22 15.19 -8.71
N SER A 164 -3.08 15.53 -7.74
CA SER A 164 -3.59 16.89 -7.53
C SER A 164 -2.57 17.84 -6.91
N HIS A 165 -1.40 17.34 -6.45
CA HIS A 165 -0.40 18.12 -5.71
C HIS A 165 -1.00 18.92 -4.56
N SER A 166 -1.91 18.30 -3.82
CA SER A 166 -2.70 18.93 -2.76
C SER A 166 -1.83 19.47 -1.65
N THR A 167 -2.27 20.58 -1.07
CA THR A 167 -1.62 21.22 0.07
C THR A 167 -2.51 21.15 1.29
N ILE A 168 -1.93 21.33 2.48
CA ILE A 168 -2.63 21.28 3.75
C ILE A 168 -2.33 22.48 4.65
N GLY A 169 -3.31 22.89 5.44
CA GLY A 169 -3.19 23.96 6.43
C GLY A 169 -3.14 25.36 5.84
N LEU A 170 -3.06 26.36 6.72
CA LEU A 170 -3.00 27.77 6.33
C LEU A 170 -1.70 28.13 5.61
N SER A 171 -0.60 27.46 5.95
CA SER A 171 0.71 27.59 5.32
C SER A 171 0.77 26.99 3.93
N LYS A 172 -0.28 26.28 3.49
CA LYS A 172 -0.31 25.53 2.21
C LYS A 172 0.90 24.60 2.06
N SER A 173 1.27 23.90 3.13
CA SER A 173 2.35 22.92 3.08
C SER A 173 2.02 21.83 2.08
N GLN A 174 2.91 21.57 1.14
CA GLN A 174 2.71 20.59 0.08
C GLN A 174 2.74 19.18 0.66
N LEU A 175 1.71 18.39 0.38
CA LEU A 175 1.69 16.97 0.71
C LEU A 175 2.54 16.18 -0.28
N PRO A 176 3.17 15.09 0.16
CA PRO A 176 3.92 14.23 -0.74
C PRO A 176 3.06 13.74 -1.90
N TYR A 177 3.68 13.63 -3.06
CA TYR A 177 3.12 12.95 -4.22
C TYR A 177 4.15 11.97 -4.76
N SER A 178 3.67 10.86 -5.29
CA SER A 178 4.56 9.83 -5.82
C SER A 178 4.06 9.25 -7.14
N PHE A 179 5.04 8.74 -7.89
CA PHE A 179 4.82 7.90 -9.06
C PHE A 179 5.48 6.57 -8.84
N LYS A 180 4.73 5.48 -9.08
CA LYS A 180 5.19 4.12 -8.96
C LYS A 180 4.89 3.34 -10.22
N THR A 181 5.84 2.55 -10.70
CA THR A 181 5.67 1.63 -11.82
C THR A 181 6.33 0.30 -11.52
N GLY A 182 5.85 -0.77 -12.12
CA GLY A 182 6.44 -2.08 -11.87
C GLY A 182 5.89 -3.16 -12.77
N LEU A 183 6.54 -4.31 -12.69
CA LEU A 183 6.20 -5.53 -13.42
C LEU A 183 5.91 -6.65 -12.43
N SER A 184 4.99 -7.52 -12.79
CA SER A 184 4.72 -8.78 -12.09
C SER A 184 4.80 -9.92 -13.09
N TYR A 185 5.52 -10.97 -12.74
CA TYR A 185 5.72 -12.17 -13.55
C TYR A 185 5.35 -13.42 -12.77
N SER A 186 4.45 -14.23 -13.32
CA SER A 186 3.96 -15.47 -12.73
C SER A 186 4.31 -16.65 -13.64
N PRO A 187 5.55 -17.19 -13.56
CA PRO A 187 6.00 -18.30 -14.41
C PRO A 187 5.15 -19.56 -14.25
N VAL A 188 4.66 -19.79 -13.05
CA VAL A 188 3.69 -20.84 -12.70
C VAL A 188 2.65 -20.27 -11.73
N VAL A 189 1.53 -20.95 -11.56
CA VAL A 189 0.41 -20.47 -10.71
C VAL A 189 0.83 -20.27 -9.25
N GLU A 190 1.78 -21.08 -8.79
CA GLU A 190 2.26 -21.08 -7.41
C GLU A 190 3.30 -19.99 -7.13
N MET A 191 3.88 -19.36 -8.17
CA MET A 191 5.00 -18.42 -8.00
C MET A 191 4.74 -17.10 -8.68
N GLN A 192 4.99 -16.01 -7.94
CA GLN A 192 4.93 -14.66 -8.48
C GLN A 192 6.15 -13.85 -8.05
N VAL A 193 6.79 -13.23 -9.03
CA VAL A 193 7.90 -12.30 -8.84
C VAL A 193 7.44 -10.92 -9.24
N SER A 194 7.72 -9.92 -8.42
CA SER A 194 7.37 -8.53 -8.69
C SER A 194 8.58 -7.62 -8.53
N ALA A 195 8.64 -6.60 -9.38
CA ALA A 195 9.65 -5.56 -9.31
C ALA A 195 8.97 -4.20 -9.50
N SER A 196 9.34 -3.21 -8.70
CA SER A 196 8.82 -1.85 -8.85
C SER A 196 9.88 -0.79 -8.62
N ALA A 197 9.65 0.37 -9.23
CA ALA A 197 10.37 1.60 -9.00
C ALA A 197 9.39 2.67 -8.55
N GLU A 198 9.73 3.38 -7.48
CA GLU A 198 8.92 4.47 -6.93
C GLU A 198 9.76 5.74 -6.82
N LYS A 199 9.15 6.87 -7.17
CA LYS A 199 9.70 8.21 -6.96
C LYS A 199 8.70 9.03 -6.15
N ILE A 200 9.10 9.35 -4.93
CA ILE A 200 8.38 10.30 -4.07
C ILE A 200 9.06 11.67 -4.24
N ASN A 201 8.27 12.74 -4.31
CA ASN A 201 8.82 14.08 -4.38
C ASN A 201 9.69 14.40 -3.15
N GLY A 202 10.90 14.90 -3.41
CA GLY A 202 11.87 15.22 -2.36
C GLY A 202 12.72 14.03 -1.88
N TYR A 203 12.49 12.80 -2.35
CA TYR A 203 13.26 11.60 -1.96
C TYR A 203 13.96 10.98 -3.18
N GLU A 204 14.93 10.11 -2.94
CA GLU A 204 15.56 9.32 -3.98
C GLU A 204 14.62 8.25 -4.56
N TYR A 205 15.02 7.62 -5.67
CA TYR A 205 14.28 6.51 -6.25
C TYR A 205 14.41 5.28 -5.36
N SER A 206 13.28 4.65 -5.07
CA SER A 206 13.23 3.35 -4.40
C SER A 206 12.96 2.25 -5.42
N LEU A 207 13.80 1.22 -5.39
CA LEU A 207 13.58 -0.01 -6.15
C LEU A 207 13.14 -1.11 -5.17
N SER A 208 12.12 -1.85 -5.53
CA SER A 208 11.61 -2.95 -4.71
C SER A 208 11.49 -4.22 -5.54
N LEU A 209 11.84 -5.35 -4.92
CA LEU A 209 11.67 -6.70 -5.46
C LEU A 209 10.86 -7.52 -4.46
N GLY A 210 9.98 -8.36 -4.95
CA GLY A 210 9.16 -9.27 -4.14
C GLY A 210 9.03 -10.64 -4.78
N LEU A 211 8.98 -11.64 -3.95
CA LEU A 211 8.71 -13.04 -4.31
C LEU A 211 7.57 -13.55 -3.43
N GLU A 212 6.53 -14.07 -4.07
CA GLU A 212 5.46 -14.82 -3.41
C GLU A 212 5.46 -16.25 -3.96
N TYR A 213 5.40 -17.22 -3.06
CA TYR A 213 5.35 -18.63 -3.41
C TYR A 213 4.26 -19.35 -2.61
N ASN A 214 3.35 -20.03 -3.30
CA ASN A 214 2.36 -20.91 -2.71
C ASN A 214 3.02 -22.26 -2.39
N LEU A 215 3.49 -22.40 -1.16
CA LEU A 215 4.23 -23.58 -0.71
C LEU A 215 3.33 -24.80 -0.56
N LEU A 216 2.11 -24.59 -0.05
CA LEU A 216 1.09 -25.63 0.18
C LEU A 216 -0.27 -25.04 -0.22
N ARG A 217 -1.27 -25.87 -0.45
CA ARG A 217 -2.62 -25.46 -0.89
C ARG A 217 -3.13 -24.17 -0.24
N TYR A 218 -2.81 -23.96 1.04
CA TYR A 218 -3.32 -22.83 1.82
C TYR A 218 -2.23 -21.92 2.39
N VAL A 219 -0.95 -22.24 2.17
CA VAL A 219 0.19 -21.55 2.80
C VAL A 219 1.05 -20.86 1.77
N TYR A 220 1.25 -19.57 1.95
CA TYR A 220 2.09 -18.70 1.13
C TYR A 220 3.29 -18.24 1.93
N ILE A 221 4.45 -18.27 1.32
CA ILE A 221 5.66 -17.64 1.83
C ILE A 221 6.04 -16.47 0.93
N ARG A 222 6.53 -15.41 1.55
CA ARG A 222 6.88 -14.18 0.85
C ARG A 222 8.20 -13.64 1.33
N SER A 223 8.92 -13.02 0.41
CA SER A 223 10.11 -12.24 0.73
C SER A 223 10.20 -11.02 -0.17
N GLY A 224 10.86 -9.97 0.31
CA GLY A 224 11.03 -8.75 -0.43
C GLY A 224 12.26 -7.98 0.02
N PHE A 225 12.69 -7.11 -0.87
CA PHE A 225 13.79 -6.18 -0.64
C PHE A 225 13.46 -4.82 -1.25
N SER A 226 13.87 -3.73 -0.61
CA SER A 226 13.83 -2.38 -1.17
C SER A 226 15.11 -1.61 -0.87
N THR A 227 15.45 -0.65 -1.74
CA THR A 227 16.70 0.12 -1.66
C THR A 227 16.55 1.43 -0.92
N GLN A 228 15.35 2.02 -0.86
CA GLN A 228 15.12 3.31 -0.21
C GLN A 228 13.77 3.29 0.55
N PRO A 229 13.81 3.10 1.87
CA PRO A 229 14.97 2.71 2.70
C PRO A 229 15.41 1.27 2.42
N ASP A 230 16.68 0.97 2.73
CA ASP A 230 17.19 -0.41 2.70
C ASP A 230 16.40 -1.26 3.68
N ARG A 231 15.64 -2.22 3.14
CA ARG A 231 14.71 -3.03 3.92
C ARG A 231 14.61 -4.42 3.36
N PHE A 232 14.76 -5.41 4.24
CA PHE A 232 14.41 -6.80 3.97
C PHE A 232 13.07 -7.11 4.62
N SER A 233 12.19 -7.74 3.87
CA SER A 233 10.86 -8.12 4.32
C SER A 233 10.67 -9.62 4.13
N ALA A 234 9.91 -10.22 5.04
CA ALA A 234 9.47 -11.60 4.94
C ALA A 234 8.04 -11.72 5.47
N GLY A 235 7.32 -12.73 5.03
CA GLY A 235 5.97 -12.97 5.50
C GLY A 235 5.46 -14.37 5.21
N ILE A 236 4.41 -14.71 5.94
CA ILE A 236 3.63 -15.92 5.75
C ILE A 236 2.16 -15.55 5.60
N GLY A 237 1.47 -16.22 4.67
CA GLY A 237 0.03 -16.10 4.48
C GLY A 237 -0.65 -17.44 4.60
N ILE A 238 -1.83 -17.44 5.18
CA ILE A 238 -2.73 -18.60 5.23
C ILE A 238 -4.04 -18.17 4.59
N ASN A 239 -4.41 -18.83 3.49
CA ASN A 239 -5.68 -18.60 2.80
C ASN A 239 -6.52 -19.88 2.89
N TYR A 240 -7.56 -19.83 3.71
CA TYR A 240 -8.42 -20.98 3.96
C TYR A 240 -9.91 -20.59 3.87
N SER A 241 -10.63 -21.21 2.95
CA SER A 241 -12.05 -20.93 2.71
C SER A 241 -12.28 -19.44 2.38
N TYR A 242 -13.02 -18.73 3.21
CA TYR A 242 -13.32 -17.29 3.05
C TYR A 242 -12.28 -16.38 3.72
N PHE A 243 -11.27 -16.93 4.38
CA PHE A 243 -10.35 -16.18 5.25
C PHE A 243 -8.93 -16.21 4.74
N GLN A 244 -8.31 -15.06 4.70
CA GLN A 244 -6.88 -14.93 4.49
C GLN A 244 -6.27 -14.18 5.66
N PHE A 245 -5.27 -14.79 6.28
CA PHE A 245 -4.45 -14.18 7.32
C PHE A 245 -3.03 -14.03 6.82
N ASP A 246 -2.48 -12.83 6.93
CA ASP A 246 -1.11 -12.52 6.54
C ASP A 246 -0.36 -11.93 7.72
N TYR A 247 0.85 -12.43 7.93
CA TYR A 247 1.79 -11.88 8.89
C TYR A 247 3.08 -11.51 8.16
N ALA A 248 3.60 -10.32 8.46
CA ALA A 248 4.83 -9.83 7.87
C ALA A 248 5.76 -9.22 8.91
N VAL A 249 7.04 -9.34 8.62
CA VAL A 249 8.11 -8.64 9.31
C VAL A 249 8.96 -7.91 8.29
N PHE A 250 9.50 -6.77 8.68
CA PHE A 250 10.57 -6.14 7.92
C PHE A 250 11.67 -5.61 8.85
N THR A 251 12.87 -5.54 8.32
CA THR A 251 14.04 -5.00 9.03
C THR A 251 14.28 -3.56 8.61
N HIS A 252 14.73 -2.75 9.54
CA HIS A 252 15.39 -1.48 9.28
C HIS A 252 16.77 -1.52 9.93
N MET A 253 17.81 -1.10 9.24
CA MET A 253 19.19 -1.26 9.71
C MET A 253 19.41 -0.69 11.11
N ASP A 254 18.82 0.49 11.39
CA ASP A 254 19.02 1.20 12.66
C ASP A 254 17.89 0.99 13.67
N LEU A 255 16.68 0.65 13.22
CA LEU A 255 15.47 0.66 14.04
C LEU A 255 14.96 -0.75 14.39
N GLY A 256 15.60 -1.80 13.84
CA GLY A 256 15.28 -3.20 14.14
C GLY A 256 14.07 -3.74 13.37
N LEU A 257 13.36 -4.69 13.98
CA LEU A 257 12.25 -5.42 13.36
C LEU A 257 10.91 -4.75 13.62
N THR A 258 10.07 -4.72 12.59
CA THR A 258 8.67 -4.33 12.70
C THR A 258 7.78 -5.52 12.35
N HIS A 259 6.76 -5.74 13.17
CA HIS A 259 5.79 -6.82 13.05
C HIS A 259 4.43 -6.26 12.70
N GLN A 260 3.71 -6.94 11.79
CA GLN A 260 2.39 -6.51 11.36
C GLN A 260 1.54 -7.67 10.87
N ALA A 261 0.24 -7.49 10.94
CA ALA A 261 -0.73 -8.49 10.55
C ALA A 261 -1.82 -7.89 9.67
N GLY A 262 -2.32 -8.70 8.76
CA GLY A 262 -3.47 -8.41 7.91
C GLY A 262 -4.46 -9.56 7.92
N PHE A 263 -5.72 -9.23 7.74
CA PHE A 263 -6.79 -10.20 7.65
C PHE A 263 -7.75 -9.77 6.55
N ILE A 264 -8.08 -10.69 5.65
CA ILE A 264 -9.04 -10.46 4.56
C ILE A 264 -10.14 -11.51 4.67
N ILE A 265 -11.38 -11.07 4.50
CA ILE A 265 -12.55 -11.93 4.25
C ILE A 265 -12.93 -11.73 2.79
N HIS A 266 -12.88 -12.80 2.00
CA HIS A 266 -13.31 -12.79 0.61
C HIS A 266 -14.57 -13.66 0.44
N PHE A 267 -15.57 -13.13 -0.23
CA PHE A 267 -16.83 -13.80 -0.49
C PHE A 267 -16.78 -14.47 -1.86
N SER A 268 -15.93 -15.49 -1.99
CA SER A 268 -15.70 -16.22 -3.24
C SER A 268 -15.34 -17.69 -2.95
N ASP A 269 -15.28 -18.52 -3.98
CA ASP A 269 -14.98 -19.95 -3.89
C ASP A 269 -13.59 -20.21 -3.26
N ASP A 270 -13.41 -21.42 -2.72
CA ASP A 270 -12.14 -21.91 -2.16
C ASP A 270 -11.15 -22.34 -3.27
N GLU A 271 -10.74 -21.38 -4.09
CA GLU A 271 -9.77 -21.54 -5.17
C GLU A 271 -8.63 -20.54 -5.00
N PRO A 272 -7.39 -20.87 -5.40
CA PRO A 272 -6.28 -19.91 -5.39
C PRO A 272 -6.62 -18.61 -6.13
N ARG A 273 -6.32 -17.46 -5.51
CA ARG A 273 -6.63 -16.12 -6.03
C ARG A 273 -6.21 -15.92 -7.49
N ALA A 274 -5.00 -16.37 -7.85
CA ALA A 274 -4.47 -16.25 -9.20
C ALA A 274 -5.33 -16.99 -10.25
N LEU A 275 -5.86 -18.17 -9.90
CA LEU A 275 -6.75 -18.93 -10.78
C LEU A 275 -8.10 -18.26 -10.94
N LYS A 276 -8.68 -17.75 -9.84
CA LYS A 276 -9.95 -16.99 -9.89
C LYS A 276 -9.86 -15.78 -10.82
N ILE A 277 -8.79 -14.98 -10.66
CA ILE A 277 -8.56 -13.80 -11.50
C ILE A 277 -8.37 -14.19 -12.95
N LYS A 278 -7.62 -15.25 -13.23
CA LYS A 278 -7.43 -15.75 -14.60
C LYS A 278 -8.75 -16.17 -15.23
N ARG A 279 -9.59 -16.94 -14.52
CA ARG A 279 -10.92 -17.38 -14.98
C ARG A 279 -11.82 -16.17 -15.29
N VAL A 280 -11.89 -15.19 -14.39
CA VAL A 280 -12.67 -13.96 -14.58
C VAL A 280 -12.23 -13.20 -15.83
N ARG A 281 -10.90 -13.05 -16.02
CA ARG A 281 -10.35 -12.34 -17.19
C ARG A 281 -10.63 -13.03 -18.51
N LEU A 282 -10.55 -14.36 -18.55
CA LEU A 282 -10.76 -15.16 -19.76
C LEU A 282 -12.23 -15.50 -20.01
N ASN A 283 -13.15 -15.06 -19.15
CA ASN A 283 -14.59 -15.44 -19.18
C ASN A 283 -14.79 -16.95 -19.23
N GLU A 284 -13.92 -17.73 -18.58
CA GLU A 284 -14.05 -19.16 -18.41
C GLU A 284 -15.04 -19.43 -17.26
N GLU A 285 -16.14 -20.18 -17.54
CA GLU A 285 -17.14 -20.60 -16.54
C GLU A 285 -16.64 -21.72 -15.62
#